data_1048d71cdc343223bfdb2d41d87cd29f
#
_entry.id   1048d71cdc343223bfdb2d41d87cd29f
#
_cell.length_a   1.000
_cell.length_b   1.000
_cell.length_c   1.000
_cell.angle_alpha   90.00
_cell.angle_beta   90.00
_cell.angle_gamma   90.00
#
_symmetry.space_group_name_H-M   'P 1'
#
loop_
_entity.id
_entity.type
_entity.pdbx_description
1 polymer ?
#
loop_
_entity_poly.entity_id
_entity_poly.type
_entity_poly.pdbx_seq_one_letter_code
_entity_poly.pdbx_strand_id
1 'polypeptide(L)'
;MAQKDIGNKTPLHDLKNTDEVMKYYDEWAKSQKYNKDMDAWEYSGPKETAEVINKHQKDKDIKIFDAGCGSGLVGVELKKYGFLNFDGSDISRELLNQVPNGLYQNLTQSDLNKPTNISNNSFDIVTCVGTFTFAHVKAHALDEFVRITKKNGLICFTINEAIYENQGFKTKLEELKNNNKIEEIEFFKSNYLASKDVNAWLGLYKVLWKLF
;
A
#
# COMPACT_ATOMS: atom_id res chain seq x y z
N MET A 1 -11.78 -20.43 5.29
CA MET A 1 -11.86 -20.74 3.85
C MET A 1 -10.44 -20.86 3.33
N ALA A 2 -10.10 -21.90 2.58
CA ALA A 2 -8.77 -22.03 1.99
C ALA A 2 -8.59 -20.91 0.96
N GLN A 3 -7.50 -20.16 1.10
CA GLN A 3 -7.15 -19.08 0.18
C GLN A 3 -6.85 -19.69 -1.19
N LYS A 4 -7.54 -19.22 -2.23
CA LYS A 4 -7.23 -19.60 -3.62
C LYS A 4 -5.82 -19.13 -3.95
N ASP A 5 -5.00 -20.00 -4.56
CA ASP A 5 -3.65 -19.66 -5.00
C ASP A 5 -3.68 -18.43 -5.92
N ILE A 6 -3.00 -17.38 -5.49
CA ILE A 6 -2.86 -16.12 -6.21
C ILE A 6 -1.40 -16.05 -6.67
N GLY A 7 -1.16 -16.02 -7.97
CA GLY A 7 0.16 -15.76 -8.53
C GLY A 7 0.95 -17.00 -8.94
N ASN A 8 2.03 -17.29 -8.25
CA ASN A 8 2.99 -18.35 -8.58
C ASN A 8 2.63 -19.70 -7.95
N LYS A 9 3.43 -20.74 -8.26
CA LYS A 9 3.21 -22.13 -7.78
C LYS A 9 3.26 -22.26 -6.25
N THR A 10 3.94 -21.33 -5.54
CA THR A 10 4.01 -21.31 -4.07
C THR A 10 2.94 -20.37 -3.53
N PRO A 11 2.03 -20.85 -2.66
CA PRO A 11 1.06 -19.96 -1.99
C PRO A 11 1.75 -18.87 -1.17
N LEU A 12 1.22 -17.64 -1.20
CA LEU A 12 1.78 -16.50 -0.46
C LEU A 12 1.95 -16.76 1.05
N HIS A 13 1.04 -17.55 1.65
CA HIS A 13 1.09 -17.88 3.08
C HIS A 13 2.23 -18.83 3.46
N ASP A 14 2.88 -19.48 2.49
CA ASP A 14 4.01 -20.38 2.72
C ASP A 14 5.36 -19.66 2.73
N LEU A 15 5.40 -18.38 2.30
CA LEU A 15 6.62 -17.57 2.30
C LEU A 15 7.03 -17.22 3.74
N LYS A 16 8.30 -17.50 4.09
CA LYS A 16 8.78 -17.46 5.48
C LYS A 16 9.53 -16.19 5.86
N ASN A 17 10.07 -15.50 4.86
CA ASN A 17 10.94 -14.35 5.09
C ASN A 17 10.90 -13.38 3.90
N THR A 18 11.48 -12.19 4.11
CA THR A 18 11.57 -11.11 3.15
C THR A 18 12.23 -11.51 1.82
N ASP A 19 13.29 -12.34 1.86
CA ASP A 19 14.00 -12.75 0.66
C ASP A 19 13.13 -13.67 -0.23
N GLU A 20 12.33 -14.52 0.38
CA GLU A 20 11.38 -15.35 -0.36
C GLU A 20 10.26 -14.50 -0.97
N VAL A 21 9.76 -13.51 -0.25
CA VAL A 21 8.77 -12.54 -0.74
C VAL A 21 9.34 -11.77 -1.94
N MET A 22 10.55 -11.22 -1.83
CA MET A 22 11.21 -10.50 -2.90
C MET A 22 11.35 -11.38 -4.15
N LYS A 23 11.91 -12.58 -4.02
CA LYS A 23 12.07 -13.52 -5.13
C LYS A 23 10.74 -13.90 -5.78
N TYR A 24 9.69 -14.07 -4.98
CA TYR A 24 8.36 -14.38 -5.46
C TYR A 24 7.82 -13.27 -6.38
N TYR A 25 7.93 -12.00 -5.97
CA TYR A 25 7.48 -10.87 -6.78
C TYR A 25 8.37 -10.60 -7.97
N ASP A 26 9.70 -10.77 -7.86
CA ASP A 26 10.63 -10.66 -8.99
C ASP A 26 10.30 -11.72 -10.07
N GLU A 27 9.95 -12.95 -9.66
CA GLU A 27 9.53 -13.99 -10.61
C GLU A 27 8.15 -13.66 -11.22
N TRP A 28 7.20 -13.18 -10.41
CA TRP A 28 5.87 -12.81 -10.89
C TRP A 28 5.87 -11.59 -11.81
N ALA A 29 6.84 -10.69 -11.64
CA ALA A 29 7.02 -9.52 -12.50
C ALA A 29 7.45 -9.90 -13.94
N LYS A 30 8.11 -11.05 -14.14
CA LYS A 30 8.62 -11.44 -15.45
C LYS A 30 7.54 -11.43 -16.52
N SER A 31 7.92 -10.92 -17.72
CA SER A 31 7.02 -10.78 -18.87
C SER A 31 5.73 -10.00 -18.56
N GLN A 32 5.79 -9.09 -17.59
CA GLN A 32 4.64 -8.31 -17.09
C GLN A 32 3.48 -9.18 -16.61
N LYS A 33 3.79 -10.38 -16.12
CA LYS A 33 2.74 -11.31 -15.67
C LYS A 33 1.94 -10.74 -14.51
N TYR A 34 2.61 -10.06 -13.55
CA TYR A 34 1.93 -9.39 -12.44
C TYR A 34 0.83 -8.44 -12.94
N ASN A 35 1.16 -7.50 -13.82
CA ASN A 35 0.19 -6.51 -14.33
C ASN A 35 -0.95 -7.18 -15.11
N LYS A 36 -0.65 -8.19 -15.92
CA LYS A 36 -1.66 -8.96 -16.65
C LYS A 36 -2.61 -9.72 -15.73
N ASP A 37 -2.08 -10.30 -14.66
CA ASP A 37 -2.88 -10.99 -13.66
C ASP A 37 -3.76 -10.01 -12.86
N MET A 38 -3.22 -8.82 -12.47
CA MET A 38 -4.01 -7.77 -11.79
C MET A 38 -5.18 -7.29 -12.64
N ASP A 39 -4.95 -7.06 -13.93
CA ASP A 39 -6.01 -6.70 -14.88
C ASP A 39 -7.06 -7.82 -15.02
N ALA A 40 -6.61 -9.05 -15.26
CA ALA A 40 -7.50 -10.22 -15.40
C ALA A 40 -8.27 -10.55 -14.10
N TRP A 41 -7.77 -10.14 -12.94
CA TRP A 41 -8.43 -10.36 -11.64
C TRP A 41 -9.29 -9.17 -11.21
N GLU A 42 -9.42 -8.15 -12.07
CA GLU A 42 -10.22 -6.96 -11.80
C GLU A 42 -9.80 -6.28 -10.48
N TYR A 43 -8.48 -6.02 -10.35
CA TYR A 43 -7.89 -5.42 -9.16
C TYR A 43 -8.35 -3.98 -8.96
N SER A 44 -9.27 -3.74 -8.04
CA SER A 44 -9.88 -2.42 -7.80
C SER A 44 -9.08 -1.50 -6.89
N GLY A 45 -8.18 -2.06 -6.06
CA GLY A 45 -7.49 -1.32 -5.00
C GLY A 45 -6.85 0.01 -5.42
N PRO A 46 -6.06 0.09 -6.51
CA PRO A 46 -5.46 1.34 -6.98
C PRO A 46 -6.50 2.40 -7.35
N LYS A 47 -7.55 2.01 -8.09
CA LYS A 47 -8.63 2.92 -8.52
C LYS A 47 -9.41 3.46 -7.34
N GLU A 48 -9.89 2.60 -6.45
CA GLU A 48 -10.65 3.00 -5.26
C GLU A 48 -9.82 3.90 -4.35
N THR A 49 -8.51 3.59 -4.17
CA THR A 49 -7.59 4.45 -3.41
C THR A 49 -7.50 5.85 -4.02
N ALA A 50 -7.36 5.94 -5.35
CA ALA A 50 -7.27 7.23 -6.03
C ALA A 50 -8.59 8.03 -5.94
N GLU A 51 -9.73 7.37 -6.04
CA GLU A 51 -11.06 7.98 -5.86
C GLU A 51 -11.23 8.54 -4.44
N VAL A 52 -10.91 7.76 -3.43
CA VAL A 52 -10.99 8.17 -2.02
C VAL A 52 -10.05 9.34 -1.73
N ILE A 53 -8.80 9.28 -2.18
CA ILE A 53 -7.85 10.38 -2.00
C ILE A 53 -8.34 11.64 -2.71
N ASN A 54 -8.81 11.54 -3.96
CA ASN A 54 -9.33 12.69 -4.72
C ASN A 54 -10.56 13.33 -4.08
N LYS A 55 -11.40 12.55 -3.40
CA LYS A 55 -12.56 13.04 -2.66
C LYS A 55 -12.15 13.94 -1.51
N HIS A 56 -11.09 13.58 -0.76
CA HIS A 56 -10.67 14.25 0.47
C HIS A 56 -9.49 15.23 0.29
N GLN A 57 -8.69 15.11 -0.79
CA GLN A 57 -7.57 15.99 -1.08
C GLN A 57 -7.80 16.78 -2.39
N LYS A 58 -7.85 18.12 -2.27
CA LYS A 58 -8.11 19.01 -3.41
C LYS A 58 -6.85 19.63 -3.99
N ASP A 59 -5.85 19.89 -3.15
CA ASP A 59 -4.53 20.34 -3.59
C ASP A 59 -3.81 19.20 -4.31
N LYS A 60 -3.33 19.44 -5.53
CA LYS A 60 -2.67 18.44 -6.37
C LYS A 60 -1.14 18.54 -6.34
N ASP A 61 -0.61 19.61 -5.80
CA ASP A 61 0.84 19.88 -5.72
C ASP A 61 1.48 19.22 -4.48
N ILE A 62 0.70 18.44 -3.73
CA ILE A 62 1.14 17.71 -2.54
C ILE A 62 2.13 16.59 -2.88
N LYS A 63 2.96 16.22 -1.90
CA LYS A 63 3.92 15.13 -2.02
C LYS A 63 3.35 13.81 -1.48
N ILE A 64 3.35 12.77 -2.31
CA ILE A 64 2.80 11.44 -1.99
C ILE A 64 3.93 10.41 -1.94
N PHE A 65 3.94 9.57 -0.92
CA PHE A 65 4.78 8.39 -0.83
C PHE A 65 3.94 7.12 -1.04
N ASP A 66 4.28 6.35 -2.06
CA ASP A 66 3.62 5.08 -2.37
C ASP A 66 4.47 3.92 -1.83
N ALA A 67 4.08 3.40 -0.69
CA ALA A 67 4.77 2.35 0.05
C ALA A 67 4.33 0.96 -0.46
N GLY A 68 5.24 0.20 -1.06
CA GLY A 68 4.92 -1.03 -1.78
C GLY A 68 4.28 -0.73 -3.13
N CYS A 69 4.88 0.21 -3.87
CA CYS A 69 4.30 0.75 -5.11
C CYS A 69 4.23 -0.26 -6.26
N GLY A 70 4.97 -1.38 -6.17
CA GLY A 70 5.02 -2.40 -7.20
C GLY A 70 5.42 -1.83 -8.56
N SER A 71 4.60 -2.07 -9.57
CA SER A 71 4.74 -1.52 -10.93
C SER A 71 4.09 -0.14 -11.11
N GLY A 72 3.65 0.52 -10.02
CA GLY A 72 3.15 1.89 -10.03
C GLY A 72 1.66 2.04 -10.31
N LEU A 73 0.84 1.00 -10.11
CA LEU A 73 -0.59 1.05 -10.43
C LEU A 73 -1.33 2.16 -9.67
N VAL A 74 -1.01 2.42 -8.40
CA VAL A 74 -1.61 3.51 -7.61
C VAL A 74 -1.24 4.88 -8.19
N GLY A 75 0.03 5.10 -8.51
CA GLY A 75 0.50 6.33 -9.14
C GLY A 75 -0.17 6.60 -10.49
N VAL A 76 -0.38 5.55 -11.30
CA VAL A 76 -1.12 5.65 -12.58
C VAL A 76 -2.55 6.14 -12.36
N GLU A 77 -3.25 5.60 -11.36
CA GLU A 77 -4.63 6.02 -11.06
C GLU A 77 -4.68 7.42 -10.47
N LEU A 78 -3.81 7.77 -9.52
CA LEU A 78 -3.73 9.12 -8.93
C LEU A 78 -3.40 10.20 -9.98
N LYS A 79 -2.55 9.88 -10.96
CA LYS A 79 -2.22 10.78 -12.07
C LYS A 79 -3.45 11.20 -12.88
N LYS A 80 -4.45 10.34 -13.03
CA LYS A 80 -5.72 10.67 -13.73
C LYS A 80 -6.48 11.80 -13.03
N TYR A 81 -6.27 11.98 -11.71
CA TYR A 81 -6.85 13.06 -10.90
C TYR A 81 -5.94 14.28 -10.75
N GLY A 82 -4.80 14.30 -11.45
CA GLY A 82 -3.89 15.44 -11.47
C GLY A 82 -2.82 15.45 -10.38
N PHE A 83 -2.70 14.39 -9.58
CA PHE A 83 -1.55 14.24 -8.68
C PHE A 83 -0.32 13.84 -9.48
N LEU A 84 0.82 14.51 -9.29
CA LEU A 84 2.01 14.31 -10.12
C LEU A 84 3.32 14.18 -9.31
N ASN A 85 3.27 14.36 -8.01
CA ASN A 85 4.46 14.42 -7.17
C ASN A 85 4.56 13.17 -6.27
N PHE A 86 5.13 12.10 -6.84
CA PHE A 86 5.24 10.81 -6.18
C PHE A 86 6.69 10.42 -5.91
N ASP A 87 6.96 9.93 -4.70
CA ASP A 87 8.07 9.03 -4.41
C ASP A 87 7.49 7.64 -4.11
N GLY A 88 8.23 6.58 -4.42
CA GLY A 88 7.76 5.22 -4.16
C GLY A 88 8.85 4.27 -3.71
N SER A 89 8.43 3.19 -3.06
CA SER A 89 9.34 2.09 -2.73
C SER A 89 8.65 0.74 -2.87
N ASP A 90 9.44 -0.26 -3.23
CA ASP A 90 9.01 -1.65 -3.26
C ASP A 90 10.17 -2.57 -2.92
N ILE A 91 9.87 -3.80 -2.50
CA ILE A 91 10.89 -4.82 -2.24
C ILE A 91 11.40 -5.45 -3.53
N SER A 92 10.56 -5.55 -4.56
CA SER A 92 10.87 -6.15 -5.84
C SER A 92 11.51 -5.13 -6.79
N ARG A 93 12.76 -5.36 -7.13
CA ARG A 93 13.46 -4.57 -8.16
C ARG A 93 12.79 -4.73 -9.53
N GLU A 94 12.34 -5.92 -9.83
CA GLU A 94 11.72 -6.22 -11.13
C GLU A 94 10.37 -5.53 -11.31
N LEU A 95 9.57 -5.35 -10.24
CA LEU A 95 8.36 -4.53 -10.30
C LEU A 95 8.71 -3.03 -10.45
N LEU A 96 9.69 -2.53 -9.71
CA LEU A 96 10.14 -1.14 -9.84
C LEU A 96 10.60 -0.80 -11.27
N ASN A 97 11.27 -1.76 -11.95
CA ASN A 97 11.69 -1.60 -13.33
C ASN A 97 10.51 -1.51 -14.33
N GLN A 98 9.30 -1.88 -13.93
CA GLN A 98 8.09 -1.80 -14.76
C GLN A 98 7.27 -0.52 -14.53
N VAL A 99 7.66 0.28 -13.55
CA VAL A 99 7.02 1.58 -13.32
C VAL A 99 7.15 2.46 -14.56
N PRO A 100 6.06 3.09 -15.06
CA PRO A 100 6.13 3.98 -16.22
C PRO A 100 7.16 5.09 -16.02
N ASN A 101 7.99 5.32 -17.03
CA ASN A 101 9.04 6.35 -16.98
C ASN A 101 8.46 7.72 -16.61
N GLY A 102 9.09 8.39 -15.64
CA GLY A 102 8.70 9.73 -15.20
C GLY A 102 7.38 9.79 -14.40
N LEU A 103 6.85 8.64 -13.98
CA LEU A 103 5.66 8.62 -13.10
C LEU A 103 6.04 8.99 -11.66
N TYR A 104 7.13 8.45 -11.13
CA TYR A 104 7.67 8.77 -9.81
C TYR A 104 8.95 9.59 -9.94
N GLN A 105 9.17 10.52 -9.01
CA GLN A 105 10.40 11.31 -8.92
C GLN A 105 11.55 10.46 -8.38
N ASN A 106 11.28 9.67 -7.35
CA ASN A 106 12.25 8.77 -6.74
C ASN A 106 11.62 7.39 -6.54
N LEU A 107 12.37 6.35 -6.91
CA LEU A 107 12.03 4.95 -6.66
C LEU A 107 13.15 4.29 -5.87
N THR A 108 12.81 3.67 -4.75
CA THR A 108 13.77 3.04 -3.84
C THR A 108 13.38 1.59 -3.57
N GLN A 109 14.35 0.68 -3.69
CA GLN A 109 14.12 -0.69 -3.22
C GLN A 109 14.23 -0.74 -1.70
N SER A 110 13.16 -1.13 -0.99
CA SER A 110 13.16 -1.20 0.47
C SER A 110 12.20 -2.25 1.02
N ASP A 111 12.54 -2.75 2.21
CA ASP A 111 11.70 -3.64 3.01
C ASP A 111 10.91 -2.79 4.02
N LEU A 112 9.61 -2.67 3.84
CA LEU A 112 8.73 -1.88 4.70
C LEU A 112 8.55 -2.45 6.11
N ASN A 113 9.07 -3.64 6.41
CA ASN A 113 9.17 -4.16 7.77
C ASN A 113 10.34 -3.54 8.56
N LYS A 114 11.17 -2.73 7.90
CA LYS A 114 12.31 -2.03 8.50
C LYS A 114 12.06 -0.52 8.51
N PRO A 115 12.64 0.21 9.47
CA PRO A 115 12.60 1.66 9.44
C PRO A 115 13.18 2.20 8.12
N THR A 116 12.52 3.19 7.54
CA THR A 116 13.01 3.86 6.34
C THR A 116 14.00 4.98 6.70
N ASN A 117 14.84 5.40 5.74
CA ASN A 117 15.69 6.58 5.88
C ASN A 117 14.94 7.89 5.58
N ILE A 118 13.62 7.85 5.51
CA ILE A 118 12.78 9.02 5.27
C ILE A 118 12.67 9.84 6.56
N SER A 119 12.84 11.16 6.45
CA SER A 119 12.69 12.06 7.58
C SER A 119 11.23 12.11 8.08
N ASN A 120 11.03 12.50 9.34
CA ASN A 120 9.68 12.73 9.87
C ASN A 120 8.96 13.80 9.06
N ASN A 121 7.63 13.68 8.93
CA ASN A 121 6.77 14.71 8.31
C ASN A 121 7.19 15.08 6.86
N SER A 122 7.60 14.12 6.07
CA SER A 122 8.11 14.34 4.71
C SER A 122 7.02 14.38 3.64
N PHE A 123 5.89 13.69 3.87
CA PHE A 123 4.86 13.50 2.86
C PHE A 123 3.49 13.99 3.34
N ASP A 124 2.71 14.53 2.41
CA ASP A 124 1.34 14.95 2.66
C ASP A 124 0.39 13.75 2.67
N ILE A 125 0.68 12.75 1.83
CA ILE A 125 -0.04 11.48 1.80
C ILE A 125 0.95 10.31 1.75
N VAL A 126 0.63 9.23 2.46
CA VAL A 126 1.26 7.91 2.32
C VAL A 126 0.21 6.93 1.84
N THR A 127 0.48 6.21 0.74
CA THR A 127 -0.35 5.10 0.25
C THR A 127 0.35 3.76 0.51
N CYS A 128 -0.44 2.70 0.76
CA CYS A 128 0.07 1.33 0.88
C CYS A 128 -1.02 0.35 0.41
N VAL A 129 -1.03 0.04 -0.87
CA VAL A 129 -2.13 -0.68 -1.53
C VAL A 129 -1.62 -2.01 -2.09
N GLY A 130 -2.29 -3.11 -1.71
CA GLY A 130 -1.87 -4.45 -2.14
C GLY A 130 -0.73 -5.08 -1.33
N THR A 131 -0.23 -4.38 -0.32
CA THR A 131 0.97 -4.78 0.41
C THR A 131 0.67 -5.46 1.74
N PHE A 132 -0.40 -5.05 2.45
CA PHE A 132 -0.85 -5.72 3.67
C PHE A 132 -1.63 -6.98 3.32
N THR A 133 -0.86 -8.05 3.05
CA THR A 133 -1.36 -9.39 2.71
C THR A 133 -0.59 -10.45 3.51
N PHE A 134 -0.82 -11.74 3.24
CA PHE A 134 -0.10 -12.82 3.92
C PHE A 134 1.40 -12.75 3.66
N ALA A 135 2.20 -13.01 4.70
CA ALA A 135 3.65 -13.10 4.68
C ALA A 135 4.42 -11.81 4.30
N HIS A 136 3.74 -10.70 4.09
CA HIS A 136 4.36 -9.45 3.65
C HIS A 136 4.64 -8.48 4.82
N VAL A 137 4.23 -7.22 4.62
CA VAL A 137 4.44 -6.14 5.59
C VAL A 137 3.51 -6.31 6.79
N LYS A 138 4.06 -6.16 7.99
CA LYS A 138 3.36 -6.32 9.26
C LYS A 138 2.69 -5.02 9.71
N ALA A 139 1.74 -5.13 10.64
CA ALA A 139 0.97 -4.00 11.14
C ALA A 139 1.81 -2.87 11.76
N HIS A 140 3.03 -3.17 12.27
CA HIS A 140 3.93 -2.15 12.81
C HIS A 140 4.40 -1.13 11.76
N ALA A 141 4.35 -1.43 10.46
CA ALA A 141 4.66 -0.46 9.41
C ALA A 141 3.75 0.77 9.45
N LEU A 142 2.56 0.66 10.03
CA LEU A 142 1.66 1.81 10.24
C LEU A 142 2.28 2.88 11.16
N ASP A 143 3.14 2.50 12.12
CA ASP A 143 3.87 3.49 12.94
C ASP A 143 4.83 4.32 12.09
N GLU A 144 5.52 3.67 11.15
CA GLU A 144 6.41 4.34 10.21
C GLU A 144 5.65 5.26 9.25
N PHE A 145 4.50 4.82 8.75
CA PHE A 145 3.64 5.67 7.90
C PHE A 145 3.14 6.90 8.65
N VAL A 146 2.75 6.75 9.93
CA VAL A 146 2.41 7.90 10.79
C VAL A 146 3.62 8.82 10.94
N ARG A 147 4.82 8.29 11.16
CA ARG A 147 6.05 9.08 11.38
C ARG A 147 6.42 9.94 10.17
N ILE A 148 6.35 9.37 8.95
CA ILE A 148 6.76 10.06 7.72
C ILE A 148 5.67 10.97 7.14
N THR A 149 4.42 10.81 7.57
CA THR A 149 3.30 11.66 7.14
C THR A 149 3.26 12.95 7.95
N LYS A 150 3.04 14.08 7.28
CA LYS A 150 2.88 15.40 7.90
C LYS A 150 1.64 15.42 8.82
N LYS A 151 1.66 16.34 9.80
CA LYS A 151 0.45 16.64 10.58
C LYS A 151 -0.68 17.05 9.64
N ASN A 152 -1.88 16.52 9.89
CA ASN A 152 -3.08 16.65 9.05
C ASN A 152 -2.95 16.01 7.65
N GLY A 153 -1.83 15.35 7.36
CA GLY A 153 -1.68 14.53 6.18
C GLY A 153 -2.51 13.24 6.26
N LEU A 154 -2.56 12.48 5.18
CA LEU A 154 -3.42 11.32 5.06
C LEU A 154 -2.58 10.04 4.90
N ILE A 155 -3.10 8.94 5.43
CA ILE A 155 -2.62 7.58 5.16
C ILE A 155 -3.76 6.81 4.53
N CYS A 156 -3.56 6.25 3.33
CA CYS A 156 -4.54 5.43 2.64
C CYS A 156 -3.95 4.06 2.33
N PHE A 157 -4.63 2.99 2.74
CA PHE A 157 -4.11 1.64 2.58
C PHE A 157 -5.22 0.62 2.37
N THR A 158 -4.83 -0.55 1.85
CA THR A 158 -5.70 -1.74 1.83
C THR A 158 -5.12 -2.83 2.71
N ILE A 159 -5.99 -3.53 3.46
CA ILE A 159 -5.63 -4.71 4.27
C ILE A 159 -6.47 -5.88 3.78
N ASN A 160 -5.84 -6.98 3.37
CA ASN A 160 -6.57 -8.19 2.99
C ASN A 160 -7.48 -8.63 4.14
N GLU A 161 -8.75 -8.92 3.85
CA GLU A 161 -9.77 -9.26 4.86
C GLU A 161 -9.33 -10.41 5.77
N ALA A 162 -8.69 -11.43 5.21
CA ALA A 162 -8.33 -12.62 5.96
C ALA A 162 -7.23 -12.41 7.02
N ILE A 163 -6.48 -11.30 6.94
CA ILE A 163 -5.42 -10.98 7.92
C ILE A 163 -5.77 -9.86 8.88
N TYR A 164 -6.83 -9.11 8.60
CA TYR A 164 -7.20 -7.91 9.38
C TYR A 164 -7.35 -8.19 10.88
N GLU A 165 -8.12 -9.23 11.23
CA GLU A 165 -8.37 -9.62 12.64
C GLU A 165 -7.17 -10.37 13.26
N ASN A 166 -6.47 -11.20 12.48
CA ASN A 166 -5.58 -12.23 12.99
C ASN A 166 -4.09 -11.86 12.97
N GLN A 167 -3.68 -10.81 12.22
CA GLN A 167 -2.28 -10.39 12.12
C GLN A 167 -2.02 -9.01 12.73
N GLY A 168 -2.85 -8.59 13.68
CA GLY A 168 -2.61 -7.41 14.52
C GLY A 168 -2.97 -6.07 13.87
N PHE A 169 -3.54 -6.03 12.66
CA PHE A 169 -3.89 -4.77 11.98
C PHE A 169 -5.00 -4.03 12.71
N LYS A 170 -6.08 -4.72 13.09
CA LYS A 170 -7.17 -4.13 13.89
C LYS A 170 -6.65 -3.55 15.19
N THR A 171 -5.89 -4.35 15.95
CA THR A 171 -5.30 -3.92 17.22
C THR A 171 -4.39 -2.70 17.05
N LYS A 172 -3.56 -2.67 15.99
CA LYS A 172 -2.66 -1.54 15.71
C LYS A 172 -3.45 -0.27 15.37
N LEU A 173 -4.50 -0.37 14.55
CA LEU A 173 -5.35 0.78 14.22
C LEU A 173 -6.09 1.31 15.46
N GLU A 174 -6.60 0.44 16.32
CA GLU A 174 -7.19 0.82 17.60
C GLU A 174 -6.18 1.50 18.54
N GLU A 175 -4.96 0.95 18.64
CA GLU A 175 -3.87 1.56 19.40
C GLU A 175 -3.56 2.98 18.91
N LEU A 176 -3.38 3.16 17.60
CA LEU A 176 -3.06 4.45 17.00
C LEU A 176 -4.21 5.47 17.21
N LYS A 177 -5.46 5.05 17.09
CA LYS A 177 -6.64 5.88 17.37
C LYS A 177 -6.72 6.27 18.84
N ASN A 178 -6.59 5.31 19.76
CA ASN A 178 -6.66 5.54 21.21
C ASN A 178 -5.54 6.46 21.71
N ASN A 179 -4.37 6.41 21.05
CA ASN A 179 -3.23 7.31 21.32
C ASN A 179 -3.36 8.67 20.61
N ASN A 180 -4.48 8.96 19.95
CA ASN A 180 -4.71 10.18 19.16
C ASN A 180 -3.62 10.45 18.12
N LYS A 181 -3.06 9.39 17.51
CA LYS A 181 -2.09 9.50 16.43
C LYS A 181 -2.76 9.58 15.06
N ILE A 182 -3.92 8.93 14.91
CA ILE A 182 -4.71 8.94 13.68
C ILE A 182 -6.20 9.12 13.98
N GLU A 183 -6.92 9.69 13.02
CA GLU A 183 -8.37 9.80 12.97
C GLU A 183 -8.89 9.08 11.73
N GLU A 184 -9.88 8.22 11.90
CA GLU A 184 -10.52 7.51 10.79
C GLU A 184 -11.42 8.45 10.00
N ILE A 185 -11.20 8.55 8.68
CA ILE A 185 -12.04 9.33 7.76
C ILE A 185 -12.99 8.39 7.03
N GLU A 186 -12.44 7.32 6.43
CA GLU A 186 -13.21 6.26 5.77
C GLU A 186 -12.59 4.90 6.10
N PHE A 187 -13.44 3.90 6.33
CA PHE A 187 -13.02 2.51 6.48
C PHE A 187 -14.14 1.60 5.98
N PHE A 188 -13.91 0.94 4.86
CA PHE A 188 -14.93 0.12 4.22
C PHE A 188 -14.36 -1.11 3.54
N LYS A 189 -15.23 -2.07 3.27
CA LYS A 189 -14.87 -3.31 2.58
C LYS A 189 -14.91 -3.10 1.07
N SER A 190 -13.77 -3.36 0.42
CA SER A 190 -13.56 -3.31 -1.02
C SER A 190 -13.65 -4.71 -1.63
N ASN A 191 -14.25 -4.84 -2.81
CA ASN A 191 -14.21 -6.04 -3.62
C ASN A 191 -12.89 -6.10 -4.41
N TYR A 192 -11.82 -6.27 -3.68
CA TYR A 192 -10.44 -6.02 -3.99
C TYR A 192 -9.88 -6.75 -5.22
N LEU A 193 -10.17 -8.06 -5.35
CA LEU A 193 -9.88 -8.87 -6.53
C LEU A 193 -11.19 -9.56 -6.92
N ALA A 194 -12.02 -8.87 -7.71
CA ALA A 194 -13.41 -9.28 -7.93
C ALA A 194 -13.55 -10.66 -8.56
N SER A 195 -12.74 -11.00 -9.56
CA SER A 195 -12.78 -12.30 -10.23
C SER A 195 -12.25 -13.45 -9.36
N LYS A 196 -11.62 -13.15 -8.21
CA LYS A 196 -11.06 -14.13 -7.27
C LYS A 196 -11.87 -14.27 -5.98
N ASP A 197 -12.91 -13.45 -5.79
CA ASP A 197 -13.69 -13.38 -4.55
C ASP A 197 -12.79 -13.10 -3.33
N VAL A 198 -11.84 -12.16 -3.50
CA VAL A 198 -10.93 -11.69 -2.46
C VAL A 198 -11.26 -10.25 -2.11
N ASN A 199 -11.58 -10.04 -0.83
CA ASN A 199 -11.90 -8.72 -0.29
C ASN A 199 -10.72 -8.13 0.48
N ALA A 200 -10.73 -6.80 0.61
CA ALA A 200 -9.85 -6.07 1.50
C ALA A 200 -10.62 -4.96 2.23
N TRP A 201 -10.10 -4.54 3.35
CA TRP A 201 -10.49 -3.29 3.99
C TRP A 201 -9.68 -2.16 3.37
N LEU A 202 -10.36 -1.12 2.85
CA LEU A 202 -9.73 0.12 2.46
C LEU A 202 -9.93 1.14 3.58
N GLY A 203 -8.82 1.72 4.06
CA GLY A 203 -8.82 2.71 5.11
C GLY A 203 -8.18 4.03 4.67
N LEU A 204 -8.84 5.14 4.96
CA LEU A 204 -8.29 6.49 4.89
C LEU A 204 -8.27 7.11 6.28
N TYR A 205 -7.10 7.48 6.75
CA TYR A 205 -6.88 8.04 8.07
C TYR A 205 -6.12 9.36 7.99
N LYS A 206 -6.49 10.31 8.86
CA LYS A 206 -5.76 11.57 9.03
C LYS A 206 -4.77 11.44 10.17
N VAL A 207 -3.55 11.94 9.98
CA VAL A 207 -2.51 11.94 11.01
C VAL A 207 -2.70 13.12 11.97
N LEU A 208 -2.82 12.82 13.25
CA LEU A 208 -3.08 13.77 14.34
C LEU A 208 -1.83 13.92 15.21
N TRP A 209 -0.81 14.63 14.80
CA TRP A 209 0.37 14.77 15.65
C TRP A 209 0.09 15.55 16.94
N LYS A 210 0.37 14.95 18.12
CA LYS A 210 0.76 15.73 19.28
C LYS A 210 2.29 15.78 19.30
N LEU A 211 2.85 16.97 19.17
CA LEU A 211 4.22 17.25 19.60
C LEU A 211 4.26 17.01 21.11
N PHE A 212 5.10 16.08 21.57
CA PHE A 212 5.57 16.06 22.94
C PHE A 212 6.87 16.84 23.02
#